data_91e29dcc05ab2fcf10e91c812e34af28
#
_entry.id   91e29dcc05ab2fcf10e91c812e34af28
#
_cell.length_a   1.000
_cell.length_b   1.000
_cell.length_c   1.000
_cell.angle_alpha   90.00
_cell.angle_beta   90.00
_cell.angle_gamma   90.00
#
_symmetry.space_group_name_H-M   'P 1'
#
loop_
_entity.id
_entity.type
_entity.pdbx_description
1 polymer ?
#
loop_
_entity_poly.entity_id
_entity_poly.type
_entity_poly.pdbx_seq_one_letter_code
_entity_poly.pdbx_strand_id
1 'polypeptide(L)'
;MRLRIRKKVKLSYQAALLHFEQHGGTAPEQPKAPLAACPNCHGTGLIAAEHPPAADTEQYPQVAIIGGGIGGVALAVACLHRGIPFTLYERDSDFSARSQGYGLTLQQASKAIAGLGIVSLDQGVVSTRHVVHNTDGTIVGEWGMRKWLDTEATHAPKRTNVHIARQSLRLALLEQLDAHPQLHEAVKWGHQLVNLHETPAGVELSFAVAGEIKTAQADLVVGADGIRSAVRNLVLGQDANSLRYLDCIAILGICPLSALSDVESDLLDSATVFQTANGHERIYVMPFAADSVMWQLSFPMAESEAQALSAQGAQALKAEACQRTQWHAPIPQILAATPAALVSGYPVYDRALLSADALADIGPVTLLGDAAHPMSPFKGQGANQALLDALSLARIIVRGCRLKPSWRELGLRERVLEEFEAEMLERSAIKVQDSADAAEFLHSEVVLHESDEPRGRCLK
;
A
#
# COMPACT_ATOMS: atom_id res chain seq x y z
N MET A 1 2.48 29.66 -5.73
CA MET A 1 3.63 30.37 -6.35
C MET A 1 4.57 29.31 -6.94
N ARG A 2 5.04 29.47 -8.19
CA ARG A 2 6.00 28.53 -8.79
C ARG A 2 7.40 28.85 -8.29
N LEU A 3 8.12 27.83 -7.79
CA LEU A 3 9.52 27.94 -7.38
C LEU A 3 10.43 27.92 -8.62
N ARG A 4 11.70 28.32 -8.44
CA ARG A 4 12.69 28.20 -9.53
C ARG A 4 13.06 26.73 -9.80
N ILE A 5 13.15 26.34 -11.07
CA ILE A 5 13.66 25.02 -11.45
C ILE A 5 15.12 24.92 -11.01
N ARG A 6 15.49 23.82 -10.33
CA ARG A 6 16.86 23.60 -9.88
C ARG A 6 17.85 23.57 -11.04
N LYS A 7 19.03 24.13 -10.85
CA LYS A 7 20.09 24.21 -11.86
C LYS A 7 20.41 22.83 -12.49
N LYS A 8 20.49 21.78 -11.66
CA LYS A 8 20.75 20.40 -12.11
C LYS A 8 19.65 19.89 -13.06
N VAL A 9 18.37 20.17 -12.79
CA VAL A 9 17.25 19.76 -13.64
C VAL A 9 17.27 20.50 -14.98
N LYS A 10 17.62 21.80 -14.99
CA LYS A 10 17.80 22.57 -16.22
C LYS A 10 18.92 22.02 -17.08
N LEU A 11 20.07 21.70 -16.47
CA LEU A 11 21.23 21.14 -17.18
C LEU A 11 20.92 19.75 -17.75
N SER A 12 20.23 18.90 -16.98
CA SER A 12 19.80 17.59 -17.47
C SER A 12 18.83 17.69 -18.66
N TYR A 13 17.87 18.61 -18.59
CA TYR A 13 16.96 18.87 -19.71
C TYR A 13 17.69 19.39 -20.95
N GLN A 14 18.62 20.33 -20.77
CA GLN A 14 19.43 20.85 -21.88
C GLN A 14 20.26 19.74 -22.53
N ALA A 15 20.87 18.86 -21.75
CA ALA A 15 21.64 17.73 -22.26
C ALA A 15 20.73 16.74 -23.03
N ALA A 16 19.53 16.43 -22.50
CA ALA A 16 18.56 15.57 -23.17
C ALA A 16 18.03 16.20 -24.47
N LEU A 17 17.81 17.51 -24.49
CA LEU A 17 17.38 18.23 -25.70
C LEU A 17 18.47 18.20 -26.79
N LEU A 18 19.72 18.44 -26.40
CA LEU A 18 20.87 18.38 -27.32
C LEU A 18 21.04 16.96 -27.89
N HIS A 19 20.88 15.95 -27.07
CA HIS A 19 20.92 14.55 -27.51
C HIS A 19 19.78 14.24 -28.50
N PHE A 20 18.58 14.73 -28.24
CA PHE A 20 17.44 14.59 -29.14
C PHE A 20 17.68 15.29 -30.49
N GLU A 21 18.24 16.52 -30.48
CA GLU A 21 18.59 17.27 -31.68
C GLU A 21 19.64 16.55 -32.55
N GLN A 22 20.59 15.84 -31.92
CA GLN A 22 21.67 15.12 -32.61
C GLN A 22 21.29 13.72 -33.10
N HIS A 23 20.43 13.01 -32.38
CA HIS A 23 20.20 11.58 -32.63
C HIS A 23 18.72 11.25 -32.94
N GLY A 24 17.82 12.22 -32.83
CA GLY A 24 16.38 11.99 -32.95
C GLY A 24 15.81 11.24 -31.74
N GLY A 25 14.63 10.66 -31.86
CA GLY A 25 13.92 9.94 -30.83
C GLY A 25 12.72 10.73 -30.30
N THR A 26 12.36 10.49 -29.02
CA THR A 26 11.28 11.22 -28.34
C THR A 26 11.80 12.53 -27.75
N ALA A 27 11.16 13.66 -28.10
CA ALA A 27 11.53 14.96 -27.54
C ALA A 27 11.41 14.99 -26.03
N PRO A 28 12.42 15.48 -25.27
CA PRO A 28 12.36 15.53 -23.84
C PRO A 28 11.31 16.54 -23.35
N GLU A 29 10.51 16.14 -22.34
CA GLU A 29 9.49 17.01 -21.77
C GLU A 29 10.11 18.18 -21.00
N GLN A 30 9.63 19.40 -21.25
CA GLN A 30 10.13 20.59 -20.56
C GLN A 30 9.84 20.53 -19.07
N PRO A 31 10.85 20.64 -18.18
CA PRO A 31 10.65 20.53 -16.75
C PRO A 31 9.79 21.68 -16.22
N LYS A 32 8.72 21.33 -15.52
CA LYS A 32 7.84 22.28 -14.85
C LYS A 32 8.47 22.76 -13.53
N ALA A 33 8.36 24.04 -13.24
CA ALA A 33 8.81 24.59 -11.96
C ALA A 33 7.99 24.01 -10.80
N PRO A 34 8.62 23.53 -9.72
CA PRO A 34 7.89 23.02 -8.56
C PRO A 34 7.03 24.15 -7.94
N LEU A 35 5.86 23.76 -7.43
CA LEU A 35 4.99 24.67 -6.69
C LEU A 35 5.53 24.82 -5.26
N ALA A 36 5.41 26.03 -4.69
CA ALA A 36 5.58 26.23 -3.26
C ALA A 36 4.42 25.57 -2.50
N ALA A 37 4.69 25.05 -1.31
CA ALA A 37 3.61 24.58 -0.44
C ALA A 37 2.65 25.75 -0.13
N CYS A 38 1.35 25.45 -0.10
CA CYS A 38 0.34 26.42 0.29
C CYS A 38 0.60 26.87 1.74
N PRO A 39 0.63 28.18 2.05
CA PRO A 39 0.87 28.64 3.42
C PRO A 39 -0.23 28.21 4.42
N ASN A 40 -1.45 27.96 3.94
CA ASN A 40 -2.57 27.59 4.81
C ASN A 40 -2.62 26.08 5.10
N CYS A 41 -2.42 25.24 4.08
CA CYS A 41 -2.54 23.78 4.23
C CYS A 41 -1.19 23.07 4.18
N HIS A 42 -0.07 23.74 4.01
CA HIS A 42 1.29 23.19 3.91
C HIS A 42 1.43 22.01 2.92
N GLY A 43 0.53 21.96 1.92
CA GLY A 43 0.51 20.93 0.88
C GLY A 43 -0.40 19.73 1.19
N THR A 44 -1.07 19.68 2.35
CA THR A 44 -2.02 18.62 2.70
C THR A 44 -3.30 18.70 1.86
N GLY A 45 -3.72 19.90 1.49
CA GLY A 45 -5.01 20.18 0.85
C GLY A 45 -6.17 20.33 1.85
N LEU A 46 -5.88 20.25 3.15
CA LEU A 46 -6.85 20.40 4.25
C LEU A 46 -6.47 21.59 5.12
N ILE A 47 -7.48 22.25 5.68
CA ILE A 47 -7.34 23.29 6.71
C ILE A 47 -8.19 22.89 7.91
N ALA A 48 -7.80 23.32 9.10
CA ALA A 48 -8.57 23.07 10.31
C ALA A 48 -9.97 23.70 10.19
N ALA A 49 -10.99 22.95 10.57
CA ALA A 49 -12.38 23.36 10.63
C ALA A 49 -13.06 22.64 11.81
N GLU A 50 -14.13 23.23 12.36
CA GLU A 50 -14.89 22.62 13.46
C GLU A 50 -15.63 21.35 12.98
N HIS A 51 -16.10 21.36 11.74
CA HIS A 51 -16.81 20.22 11.14
C HIS A 51 -16.32 19.97 9.72
N PRO A 52 -16.35 18.72 9.23
CA PRO A 52 -16.12 18.43 7.83
C PRO A 52 -17.21 19.07 6.97
N PRO A 53 -16.95 19.34 5.69
CA PRO A 53 -17.97 19.85 4.78
C PRO A 53 -19.13 18.85 4.67
N ALA A 54 -20.35 19.35 4.60
CA ALA A 54 -21.52 18.53 4.32
C ALA A 54 -21.38 17.87 2.93
N ALA A 55 -21.96 16.67 2.79
CA ALA A 55 -22.00 15.98 1.51
C ALA A 55 -22.81 16.79 0.49
N ASP A 56 -22.23 17.07 -0.67
CA ASP A 56 -22.85 17.86 -1.74
C ASP A 56 -23.21 16.95 -2.90
N THR A 57 -24.45 16.41 -2.85
CA THR A 57 -25.00 15.51 -3.86
C THR A 57 -25.33 16.20 -5.18
N GLU A 58 -25.43 17.54 -5.19
CA GLU A 58 -25.64 18.29 -6.44
C GLU A 58 -24.32 18.42 -7.22
N GLN A 59 -23.24 18.68 -6.52
CA GLN A 59 -21.94 18.91 -7.12
C GLN A 59 -21.18 17.62 -7.43
N TYR A 60 -21.25 16.62 -6.54
CA TYR A 60 -20.41 15.41 -6.62
C TYR A 60 -21.26 14.14 -6.82
N PRO A 61 -20.66 13.07 -7.42
CA PRO A 61 -21.31 11.77 -7.53
C PRO A 61 -21.45 11.09 -6.17
N GLN A 62 -22.52 10.30 -6.02
CA GLN A 62 -22.64 9.33 -4.94
C GLN A 62 -21.68 8.17 -5.19
N VAL A 63 -20.69 7.99 -4.33
CA VAL A 63 -19.62 7.02 -4.49
C VAL A 63 -19.92 5.76 -3.66
N ALA A 64 -20.02 4.60 -4.31
CA ALA A 64 -20.00 3.30 -3.64
C ALA A 64 -18.54 2.78 -3.58
N ILE A 65 -18.01 2.65 -2.37
CA ILE A 65 -16.66 2.12 -2.13
C ILE A 65 -16.81 0.66 -1.70
N ILE A 66 -16.23 -0.27 -2.47
CA ILE A 66 -16.34 -1.70 -2.22
C ILE A 66 -15.02 -2.20 -1.61
N GLY A 67 -15.09 -2.58 -0.33
CA GLY A 67 -13.95 -3.06 0.47
C GLY A 67 -13.46 -2.07 1.53
N GLY A 68 -13.58 -2.44 2.80
CA GLY A 68 -13.15 -1.67 3.97
C GLY A 68 -11.68 -1.91 4.37
N GLY A 69 -10.81 -2.22 3.40
CA GLY A 69 -9.36 -2.25 3.58
C GLY A 69 -8.75 -0.84 3.68
N ILE A 70 -7.41 -0.75 3.77
CA ILE A 70 -6.71 0.55 3.90
C ILE A 70 -7.10 1.51 2.77
N GLY A 71 -7.14 1.05 1.51
CA GLY A 71 -7.45 1.91 0.37
C GLY A 71 -8.89 2.42 0.40
N GLY A 72 -9.86 1.55 0.68
CA GLY A 72 -11.29 1.94 0.72
C GLY A 72 -11.61 2.86 1.89
N VAL A 73 -11.10 2.58 3.10
CA VAL A 73 -11.28 3.47 4.25
C VAL A 73 -10.57 4.81 4.01
N ALA A 74 -9.37 4.82 3.43
CA ALA A 74 -8.67 6.06 3.07
C ALA A 74 -9.46 6.88 2.04
N LEU A 75 -10.11 6.24 1.06
CA LEU A 75 -10.97 6.95 0.12
C LEU A 75 -12.21 7.54 0.82
N ALA A 76 -12.84 6.79 1.72
CA ALA A 76 -13.98 7.28 2.52
C ALA A 76 -13.60 8.52 3.33
N VAL A 77 -12.44 8.51 4.00
CA VAL A 77 -11.89 9.67 4.73
C VAL A 77 -11.58 10.83 3.78
N ALA A 78 -11.00 10.55 2.62
CA ALA A 78 -10.71 11.58 1.62
C ALA A 78 -12.00 12.22 1.06
N CYS A 79 -13.07 11.43 0.90
CA CYS A 79 -14.40 11.92 0.51
C CYS A 79 -15.03 12.78 1.61
N LEU A 80 -14.99 12.32 2.87
CA LEU A 80 -15.49 13.07 4.03
C LEU A 80 -14.91 14.50 4.07
N HIS A 81 -13.59 14.62 4.01
CA HIS A 81 -12.92 15.93 4.09
C HIS A 81 -13.18 16.83 2.86
N ARG A 82 -13.88 16.36 1.84
CA ARG A 82 -14.15 17.09 0.59
C ARG A 82 -15.64 17.27 0.29
N GLY A 83 -16.50 16.75 1.17
CA GLY A 83 -17.96 16.79 0.95
C GLY A 83 -18.42 15.94 -0.23
N ILE A 84 -17.66 14.90 -0.60
CA ILE A 84 -18.07 13.94 -1.61
C ILE A 84 -18.98 12.91 -0.92
N PRO A 85 -20.24 12.72 -1.37
CA PRO A 85 -21.12 11.71 -0.79
C PRO A 85 -20.61 10.31 -1.08
N PHE A 86 -20.58 9.43 -0.06
CA PHE A 86 -20.10 8.07 -0.20
C PHE A 86 -20.85 7.06 0.68
N THR A 87 -20.75 5.78 0.30
CA THR A 87 -21.08 4.64 1.16
C THR A 87 -19.97 3.60 1.01
N LEU A 88 -19.40 3.15 2.13
CA LEU A 88 -18.37 2.10 2.19
C LEU A 88 -19.02 0.77 2.55
N TYR A 89 -18.85 -0.23 1.69
CA TYR A 89 -19.36 -1.58 1.87
C TYR A 89 -18.23 -2.55 2.16
N GLU A 90 -18.33 -3.29 3.28
CA GLU A 90 -17.34 -4.31 3.66
C GLU A 90 -18.06 -5.63 3.91
N ARG A 91 -17.48 -6.72 3.37
CA ARG A 91 -18.05 -8.07 3.50
C ARG A 91 -17.89 -8.66 4.90
N ASP A 92 -16.84 -8.26 5.64
CA ASP A 92 -16.64 -8.71 7.00
C ASP A 92 -17.75 -8.14 7.91
N SER A 93 -18.12 -8.88 8.96
CA SER A 93 -19.19 -8.51 9.88
C SER A 93 -18.87 -7.25 10.69
N ASP A 94 -17.60 -7.03 10.98
CA ASP A 94 -17.10 -5.91 11.78
C ASP A 94 -15.57 -5.74 11.59
N PHE A 95 -15.02 -4.74 12.26
CA PHE A 95 -13.57 -4.44 12.19
C PHE A 95 -12.69 -5.61 12.67
N SER A 96 -13.16 -6.36 13.70
CA SER A 96 -12.37 -7.39 14.38
C SER A 96 -12.45 -8.76 13.71
N ALA A 97 -13.33 -8.94 12.71
CA ALA A 97 -13.55 -10.22 12.03
C ALA A 97 -12.27 -10.78 11.38
N ARG A 98 -11.30 -9.91 11.10
CA ARG A 98 -9.96 -10.31 10.64
C ARG A 98 -8.87 -9.69 11.50
N SER A 99 -8.17 -10.52 12.23
CA SER A 99 -6.89 -10.16 12.85
C SER A 99 -5.78 -10.25 11.80
N GLN A 100 -5.63 -9.28 10.91
CA GLN A 100 -4.51 -9.29 9.95
C GLN A 100 -3.30 -8.61 10.56
N GLY A 101 -2.39 -9.43 11.03
CA GLY A 101 -1.31 -9.07 11.87
C GLY A 101 0.02 -8.75 11.22
N TYR A 102 0.14 -8.29 9.98
CA TYR A 102 1.45 -7.87 9.50
C TYR A 102 1.64 -6.36 9.53
N GLY A 103 2.91 -5.94 9.62
CA GLY A 103 3.31 -4.56 9.64
C GLY A 103 3.46 -3.97 8.24
N LEU A 104 3.35 -2.66 8.18
CA LEU A 104 3.56 -1.85 6.99
C LEU A 104 4.70 -0.88 7.24
N THR A 105 5.39 -0.49 6.17
CA THR A 105 6.33 0.63 6.20
C THR A 105 5.78 1.76 5.36
N LEU A 106 5.42 2.87 6.00
CA LEU A 106 5.02 4.08 5.31
C LEU A 106 6.26 4.81 4.78
N GLN A 107 6.33 4.91 3.48
CA GLN A 107 7.43 5.54 2.76
C GLN A 107 6.97 6.81 2.04
N GLN A 108 6.46 6.67 0.82
CA GLN A 108 5.96 7.79 0.01
C GLN A 108 4.62 8.32 0.53
N ALA A 109 3.80 7.43 1.09
CA ALA A 109 2.48 7.75 1.62
C ALA A 109 2.50 8.50 2.98
N SER A 110 3.65 8.69 3.63
CA SER A 110 3.71 9.48 4.86
C SER A 110 3.11 10.89 4.71
N LYS A 111 3.21 11.49 3.51
CA LYS A 111 2.56 12.76 3.20
C LYS A 111 1.07 12.63 2.86
N ALA A 112 0.65 11.47 2.35
CA ALA A 112 -0.75 11.20 2.08
C ALA A 112 -1.56 11.11 3.38
N ILE A 113 -0.97 10.57 4.44
CA ILE A 113 -1.57 10.50 5.79
C ILE A 113 -2.02 11.89 6.27
N ALA A 114 -1.16 12.91 6.15
CA ALA A 114 -1.54 14.28 6.48
C ALA A 114 -2.65 14.82 5.55
N GLY A 115 -2.69 14.42 4.28
CA GLY A 115 -3.77 14.73 3.32
C GLY A 115 -5.09 14.03 3.61
N LEU A 116 -5.09 13.04 4.52
CA LEU A 116 -6.25 12.35 5.06
C LEU A 116 -6.65 12.87 6.46
N GLY A 117 -6.06 13.99 6.92
CA GLY A 117 -6.39 14.59 8.20
C GLY A 117 -5.71 13.97 9.43
N ILE A 118 -4.88 12.96 9.24
CA ILE A 118 -4.16 12.30 10.34
C ILE A 118 -2.85 13.05 10.59
N VAL A 119 -2.74 13.66 11.78
CA VAL A 119 -1.58 14.48 12.18
C VAL A 119 -0.42 13.62 12.68
N SER A 120 -0.72 12.57 13.45
CA SER A 120 0.26 11.61 13.98
C SER A 120 -0.27 10.18 13.87
N LEU A 121 0.66 9.23 13.87
CA LEU A 121 0.37 7.80 13.99
C LEU A 121 1.07 7.32 15.26
N ASP A 122 0.40 7.48 16.39
CA ASP A 122 0.98 7.28 17.71
C ASP A 122 1.45 5.84 17.96
N GLN A 123 0.86 4.87 17.24
CA GLN A 123 1.29 3.47 17.25
C GLN A 123 2.40 3.16 16.23
N GLY A 124 2.85 4.17 15.49
CA GLY A 124 3.92 4.00 14.51
C GLY A 124 5.31 4.02 15.16
N VAL A 125 6.19 3.14 14.72
CA VAL A 125 7.56 3.05 15.18
C VAL A 125 8.51 3.50 14.07
N VAL A 126 9.46 4.36 14.39
CA VAL A 126 10.46 4.87 13.43
C VAL A 126 11.71 4.00 13.49
N SER A 127 12.08 3.40 12.33
CA SER A 127 13.37 2.72 12.24
C SER A 127 14.51 3.71 11.99
N THR A 128 15.59 3.53 12.70
CA THR A 128 16.79 4.37 12.62
C THR A 128 18.02 3.64 12.12
N ARG A 129 17.97 2.29 12.11
CA ARG A 129 19.05 1.40 11.69
C ARG A 129 18.51 0.29 10.82
N HIS A 130 19.21 -0.05 9.76
CA HIS A 130 18.91 -1.18 8.88
C HIS A 130 20.19 -2.00 8.68
N VAL A 131 20.12 -3.30 8.92
CA VAL A 131 21.27 -4.21 8.85
C VAL A 131 20.95 -5.41 7.99
N VAL A 132 21.93 -5.85 7.22
CA VAL A 132 21.87 -7.09 6.44
C VAL A 132 22.98 -8.02 6.89
N HIS A 133 22.62 -9.26 7.18
CA HIS A 133 23.53 -10.31 7.59
C HIS A 133 23.51 -11.47 6.60
N ASN A 134 24.60 -12.22 6.57
CA ASN A 134 24.56 -13.62 6.13
C ASN A 134 24.11 -14.53 7.28
N THR A 135 24.06 -15.85 7.07
CA THR A 135 23.50 -16.80 8.06
C THR A 135 24.37 -17.02 9.30
N ASP A 136 25.67 -16.70 9.24
CA ASP A 136 26.57 -16.77 10.40
C ASP A 136 26.57 -15.49 11.26
N GLY A 137 25.83 -14.47 10.81
CA GLY A 137 25.70 -13.18 11.52
C GLY A 137 26.69 -12.13 11.06
N THR A 138 27.53 -12.39 10.06
CA THR A 138 28.41 -11.37 9.48
C THR A 138 27.58 -10.30 8.78
N ILE A 139 27.84 -9.03 9.12
CA ILE A 139 27.17 -7.90 8.50
C ILE A 139 27.72 -7.67 7.09
N VAL A 140 26.85 -7.72 6.09
CA VAL A 140 27.14 -7.44 4.68
C VAL A 140 26.62 -6.09 4.20
N GLY A 141 25.96 -5.33 5.08
CA GLY A 141 25.53 -3.97 4.81
C GLY A 141 24.76 -3.33 5.96
N GLU A 142 24.98 -2.03 6.13
CA GLU A 142 24.29 -1.24 7.16
C GLU A 142 24.01 0.17 6.65
N TRP A 143 22.77 0.65 6.90
CA TRP A 143 22.35 2.02 6.60
C TRP A 143 21.30 2.53 7.59
N GLY A 144 20.98 3.80 7.52
CA GLY A 144 19.97 4.43 8.36
C GLY A 144 20.48 5.66 9.10
N MET A 145 19.63 6.28 9.91
CA MET A 145 19.94 7.52 10.61
C MET A 145 21.13 7.39 11.56
N ARG A 146 21.26 6.28 12.29
CA ARG A 146 22.36 6.06 13.24
C ARG A 146 23.71 6.13 12.57
N LYS A 147 23.88 5.52 11.41
CA LYS A 147 25.12 5.56 10.65
C LYS A 147 25.54 6.98 10.24
N TRP A 148 24.57 7.88 10.03
CA TRP A 148 24.84 9.26 9.65
C TRP A 148 25.09 10.18 10.86
N LEU A 149 24.59 9.82 12.05
CA LEU A 149 24.87 10.57 13.28
C LEU A 149 26.30 10.33 13.79
N ASP A 150 26.86 9.18 13.49
CA ASP A 150 28.25 8.82 13.84
C ASP A 150 29.29 9.46 12.89
N THR A 151 28.86 10.00 11.78
CA THR A 151 29.69 10.79 10.86
C THR A 151 29.31 12.27 11.01
N GLU A 152 30.30 13.18 10.99
CA GLU A 152 30.10 14.65 11.03
C GLU A 152 29.26 15.21 9.86
N ALA A 153 28.40 14.41 9.26
CA ALA A 153 27.58 14.76 8.12
C ALA A 153 26.46 15.72 8.53
N THR A 154 26.52 16.93 8.04
CA THR A 154 25.62 18.08 8.30
C THR A 154 24.19 17.93 7.75
N HIS A 155 23.79 16.77 7.25
CA HIS A 155 22.50 16.59 6.61
C HIS A 155 21.75 15.37 7.19
N ALA A 156 20.81 15.65 8.10
CA ALA A 156 19.85 14.65 8.56
C ALA A 156 19.10 14.03 7.36
N PRO A 157 18.87 12.72 7.34
CA PRO A 157 18.11 12.06 6.28
C PRO A 157 16.70 12.68 6.20
N LYS A 158 16.28 13.09 5.01
CA LYS A 158 15.02 13.79 4.77
C LYS A 158 13.78 12.92 4.92
N ARG A 159 13.91 11.62 5.17
CA ARG A 159 12.80 10.65 5.24
C ARG A 159 13.06 9.66 6.37
N THR A 160 12.08 9.50 7.23
CA THR A 160 11.99 8.43 8.21
C THR A 160 10.98 7.40 7.71
N ASN A 161 11.32 6.11 7.80
CA ASN A 161 10.37 5.03 7.60
C ASN A 161 9.56 4.86 8.89
N VAL A 162 8.25 4.94 8.79
CA VAL A 162 7.34 4.67 9.90
C VAL A 162 6.77 3.28 9.69
N HIS A 163 7.03 2.39 10.63
CA HIS A 163 6.46 1.05 10.70
C HIS A 163 5.19 1.10 11.53
N ILE A 164 4.13 0.50 11.06
CA ILE A 164 2.85 0.45 11.76
C ILE A 164 2.12 -0.86 11.45
N ALA A 165 1.42 -1.40 12.43
CA ALA A 165 0.53 -2.52 12.20
C ALA A 165 -0.58 -2.14 11.20
N ARG A 166 -0.89 -3.03 10.26
CA ARG A 166 -1.93 -2.79 9.25
C ARG A 166 -3.28 -2.45 9.88
N GLN A 167 -3.65 -3.15 10.95
CA GLN A 167 -4.90 -2.89 11.68
C GLN A 167 -4.88 -1.56 12.43
N SER A 168 -3.74 -1.16 12.99
CA SER A 168 -3.61 0.16 13.65
C SER A 168 -3.78 1.31 12.64
N LEU A 169 -3.21 1.19 11.44
CA LEU A 169 -3.41 2.19 10.39
C LEU A 169 -4.88 2.21 9.93
N ARG A 170 -5.50 1.02 9.74
CA ARG A 170 -6.91 0.91 9.34
C ARG A 170 -7.83 1.50 10.41
N LEU A 171 -7.54 1.24 11.69
CA LEU A 171 -8.29 1.82 12.83
C LEU A 171 -8.17 3.35 12.84
N ALA A 172 -6.97 3.88 12.77
CA ALA A 172 -6.74 5.33 12.74
C ALA A 172 -7.49 6.04 11.59
N LEU A 173 -7.67 5.35 10.46
CA LEU A 173 -8.49 5.85 9.35
C LEU A 173 -9.99 5.75 9.66
N LEU A 174 -10.47 4.66 10.26
CA LEU A 174 -11.88 4.50 10.63
C LEU A 174 -12.31 5.48 11.72
N GLU A 175 -11.45 5.76 12.69
CA GLU A 175 -11.69 6.75 13.75
C GLU A 175 -11.97 8.16 13.19
N GLN A 176 -11.43 8.50 12.01
CA GLN A 176 -11.79 9.74 11.33
C GLN A 176 -13.27 9.76 10.87
N LEU A 177 -13.85 8.61 10.56
CA LEU A 177 -15.26 8.48 10.18
C LEU A 177 -16.15 8.40 11.42
N ASP A 178 -15.73 7.63 12.44
CA ASP A 178 -16.48 7.41 13.68
C ASP A 178 -16.60 8.69 14.53
N ALA A 179 -15.65 9.62 14.39
CA ALA A 179 -15.75 10.95 15.00
C ALA A 179 -16.99 11.75 14.56
N HIS A 180 -17.71 11.29 13.53
CA HIS A 180 -18.85 11.97 12.91
C HIS A 180 -20.10 11.07 12.96
N PRO A 181 -20.98 11.18 14.00
CA PRO A 181 -22.14 10.31 14.18
C PRO A 181 -23.08 10.24 12.99
N GLN A 182 -23.18 11.32 12.19
CA GLN A 182 -23.98 11.34 10.95
C GLN A 182 -23.47 10.36 9.87
N LEU A 183 -22.26 9.80 10.02
CA LEU A 183 -21.66 8.85 9.09
C LEU A 183 -21.74 7.39 9.56
N HIS A 184 -22.34 7.11 10.72
CA HIS A 184 -22.46 5.73 11.21
C HIS A 184 -23.15 4.81 10.20
N GLU A 185 -24.05 5.37 9.38
CA GLU A 185 -24.68 4.64 8.30
C GLU A 185 -23.91 4.61 6.98
N ALA A 186 -22.84 5.38 6.86
CA ALA A 186 -22.02 5.40 5.64
C ALA A 186 -21.09 4.20 5.54
N VAL A 187 -20.84 3.45 6.63
CA VAL A 187 -20.07 2.21 6.65
C VAL A 187 -21.02 1.03 6.84
N LYS A 188 -21.14 0.19 5.82
CA LYS A 188 -22.01 -0.98 5.79
C LYS A 188 -21.19 -2.26 5.92
N TRP A 189 -21.12 -2.79 7.13
CA TRP A 189 -20.50 -4.08 7.41
C TRP A 189 -21.40 -5.24 6.98
N GLY A 190 -20.82 -6.42 6.74
CA GLY A 190 -21.54 -7.63 6.33
C GLY A 190 -22.15 -7.56 4.94
N HIS A 191 -21.68 -6.66 4.06
CA HIS A 191 -22.17 -6.48 2.70
C HIS A 191 -21.18 -7.04 1.69
N GLN A 192 -21.40 -8.26 1.22
CA GLN A 192 -20.58 -8.88 0.19
C GLN A 192 -21.16 -8.57 -1.20
N LEU A 193 -20.41 -7.83 -2.02
CA LEU A 193 -20.81 -7.57 -3.42
C LEU A 193 -20.88 -8.89 -4.20
N VAL A 194 -22.02 -9.12 -4.88
CA VAL A 194 -22.25 -10.30 -5.71
C VAL A 194 -22.51 -9.94 -7.17
N ASN A 195 -23.03 -8.74 -7.45
CA ASN A 195 -23.25 -8.26 -8.80
C ASN A 195 -23.23 -6.74 -8.86
N LEU A 196 -22.93 -6.20 -10.05
CA LEU A 196 -23.12 -4.80 -10.42
C LEU A 196 -23.50 -4.71 -11.90
N HIS A 197 -24.34 -3.76 -12.24
CA HIS A 197 -24.65 -3.46 -13.63
C HIS A 197 -24.99 -1.97 -13.83
N GLU A 198 -24.63 -1.46 -14.97
CA GLU A 198 -24.91 -0.08 -15.34
C GLU A 198 -26.38 0.08 -15.72
N THR A 199 -26.99 1.17 -15.29
CA THR A 199 -28.36 1.58 -15.57
C THR A 199 -28.40 3.03 -16.04
N PRO A 200 -29.48 3.52 -16.64
CA PRO A 200 -29.60 4.95 -16.96
C PRO A 200 -29.52 5.89 -15.74
N ALA A 201 -29.71 5.36 -14.52
CA ALA A 201 -29.66 6.10 -13.27
C ALA A 201 -28.31 6.01 -12.54
N GLY A 202 -27.30 5.35 -13.13
CA GLY A 202 -26.01 5.05 -12.53
C GLY A 202 -25.72 3.55 -12.47
N VAL A 203 -25.06 3.08 -11.42
CA VAL A 203 -24.74 1.65 -11.24
C VAL A 203 -25.59 1.05 -10.13
N GLU A 204 -26.30 -0.01 -10.43
CA GLU A 204 -26.99 -0.84 -9.45
C GLU A 204 -26.04 -1.92 -8.92
N LEU A 205 -25.98 -2.04 -7.60
CA LEU A 205 -25.13 -2.97 -6.86
C LEU A 205 -26.02 -3.98 -6.13
N SER A 206 -25.66 -5.26 -6.18
CA SER A 206 -26.34 -6.32 -5.42
C SER A 206 -25.38 -6.90 -4.38
N PHE A 207 -25.84 -6.96 -3.14
CA PHE A 207 -25.06 -7.46 -2.00
C PHE A 207 -25.74 -8.67 -1.35
N ALA A 208 -24.95 -9.69 -1.02
CA ALA A 208 -25.37 -10.72 -0.07
C ALA A 208 -25.18 -10.18 1.35
N VAL A 209 -26.27 -10.10 2.13
CA VAL A 209 -26.32 -9.58 3.49
C VAL A 209 -27.15 -10.52 4.35
N ALA A 210 -26.52 -11.23 5.28
CA ALA A 210 -27.20 -12.19 6.19
C ALA A 210 -28.09 -13.23 5.44
N GLY A 211 -27.67 -13.65 4.25
CA GLY A 211 -28.38 -14.64 3.42
C GLY A 211 -29.44 -14.06 2.48
N GLU A 212 -29.67 -12.76 2.50
CA GLU A 212 -30.57 -12.04 1.61
C GLU A 212 -29.82 -11.22 0.57
N ILE A 213 -30.44 -10.91 -0.55
CA ILE A 213 -29.93 -9.97 -1.54
C ILE A 213 -30.51 -8.58 -1.26
N LYS A 214 -29.63 -7.61 -1.05
CA LYS A 214 -29.94 -6.18 -0.94
C LYS A 214 -29.36 -5.43 -2.12
N THR A 215 -30.08 -4.43 -2.61
CA THR A 215 -29.61 -3.57 -3.71
C THR A 215 -29.30 -2.17 -3.23
N ALA A 216 -28.38 -1.49 -3.94
CA ALA A 216 -28.05 -0.09 -3.76
C ALA A 216 -27.76 0.55 -5.12
N GLN A 217 -27.88 1.88 -5.19
CA GLN A 217 -27.57 2.67 -6.38
C GLN A 217 -26.41 3.62 -6.08
N ALA A 218 -25.54 3.85 -7.07
CA ALA A 218 -24.44 4.80 -6.99
C ALA A 218 -24.18 5.43 -8.38
N ASP A 219 -23.63 6.65 -8.37
CA ASP A 219 -23.15 7.28 -9.60
C ASP A 219 -21.75 6.77 -10.01
N LEU A 220 -20.95 6.40 -9.01
CA LEU A 220 -19.57 5.91 -9.18
C LEU A 220 -19.33 4.70 -8.27
N VAL A 221 -18.75 3.64 -8.81
CA VAL A 221 -18.29 2.48 -8.04
C VAL A 221 -16.77 2.42 -8.01
N VAL A 222 -16.22 2.25 -6.83
CA VAL A 222 -14.76 2.11 -6.64
C VAL A 222 -14.44 0.77 -5.97
N GLY A 223 -13.85 -0.15 -6.73
CA GLY A 223 -13.34 -1.42 -6.20
C GLY A 223 -12.04 -1.21 -5.40
N ALA A 224 -12.11 -1.44 -4.08
CA ALA A 224 -11.00 -1.40 -3.13
C ALA A 224 -10.91 -2.73 -2.34
N ASP A 225 -11.42 -3.82 -2.93
CA ASP A 225 -11.71 -5.12 -2.33
C ASP A 225 -10.55 -6.13 -2.47
N GLY A 226 -9.34 -5.62 -2.77
CA GLY A 226 -8.08 -6.33 -2.66
C GLY A 226 -7.77 -7.23 -3.85
N ILE A 227 -6.71 -8.04 -3.71
CA ILE A 227 -6.16 -8.87 -4.81
C ILE A 227 -7.18 -9.84 -5.43
N ARG A 228 -8.21 -10.25 -4.67
CA ARG A 228 -9.31 -11.11 -5.16
C ARG A 228 -10.58 -10.30 -5.40
N SER A 229 -10.44 -9.10 -5.93
CA SER A 229 -11.51 -8.15 -6.17
C SER A 229 -12.69 -8.76 -6.92
N ALA A 230 -13.89 -8.68 -6.31
CA ALA A 230 -15.14 -9.01 -6.96
C ALA A 230 -15.49 -7.97 -8.02
N VAL A 231 -15.28 -6.68 -7.74
CA VAL A 231 -15.51 -5.59 -8.71
C VAL A 231 -14.70 -5.84 -9.98
N ARG A 232 -13.39 -6.08 -9.84
CA ARG A 232 -12.51 -6.36 -10.99
C ARG A 232 -13.01 -7.56 -11.81
N ASN A 233 -13.41 -8.65 -11.13
CA ASN A 233 -13.92 -9.85 -11.81
C ASN A 233 -15.22 -9.59 -12.59
N LEU A 234 -16.10 -8.76 -12.03
CA LEU A 234 -17.38 -8.43 -12.67
C LEU A 234 -17.22 -7.54 -13.90
N VAL A 235 -16.26 -6.60 -13.87
CA VAL A 235 -16.10 -5.62 -14.97
C VAL A 235 -15.11 -6.06 -16.04
N LEU A 236 -14.08 -6.87 -15.71
CA LEU A 236 -13.06 -7.30 -16.68
C LEU A 236 -13.19 -8.76 -17.13
N GLY A 237 -14.06 -9.54 -16.49
CA GLY A 237 -14.18 -10.97 -16.74
C GLY A 237 -13.07 -11.80 -16.11
N GLN A 238 -13.22 -13.13 -16.14
CA GLN A 238 -12.28 -14.04 -15.45
C GLN A 238 -10.93 -14.17 -16.16
N ASP A 239 -10.89 -14.13 -17.48
CA ASP A 239 -9.66 -14.34 -18.25
C ASP A 239 -8.64 -13.21 -18.06
N ALA A 240 -9.11 -11.96 -17.87
CA ALA A 240 -8.26 -10.80 -17.57
C ALA A 240 -7.77 -10.77 -16.11
N ASN A 241 -8.11 -11.79 -15.30
CA ASN A 241 -8.00 -11.75 -13.84
C ASN A 241 -7.14 -12.87 -13.24
N SER A 242 -6.35 -13.60 -14.03
CA SER A 242 -5.48 -14.66 -13.50
C SER A 242 -4.46 -14.09 -12.51
N LEU A 243 -4.32 -14.74 -11.36
CA LEU A 243 -3.22 -14.50 -10.43
C LEU A 243 -1.94 -15.06 -11.03
N ARG A 244 -0.83 -14.34 -10.91
CA ARG A 244 0.50 -14.80 -11.25
C ARG A 244 1.22 -15.22 -9.97
N TYR A 245 1.59 -16.48 -9.87
CA TYR A 245 2.40 -16.97 -8.76
C TYR A 245 3.85 -16.48 -8.94
N LEU A 246 4.48 -16.05 -7.87
CA LEU A 246 5.83 -15.50 -7.87
C LEU A 246 6.87 -16.51 -7.35
N ASP A 247 6.63 -17.80 -7.53
CA ASP A 247 7.51 -18.92 -7.23
C ASP A 247 8.05 -18.96 -5.79
N CYS A 248 7.34 -18.34 -4.84
CA CYS A 248 7.76 -18.31 -3.45
C CYS A 248 6.58 -18.28 -2.47
N ILE A 249 6.87 -18.72 -1.24
CA ILE A 249 5.98 -18.57 -0.08
C ILE A 249 6.52 -17.48 0.85
N ALA A 250 5.63 -16.77 1.53
CA ALA A 250 5.95 -15.89 2.65
C ALA A 250 5.28 -16.39 3.92
N ILE A 251 6.06 -16.57 4.99
CA ILE A 251 5.60 -16.90 6.33
C ILE A 251 5.89 -15.70 7.22
N LEU A 252 4.88 -15.25 7.97
CA LEU A 252 4.97 -14.08 8.83
C LEU A 252 4.61 -14.44 10.27
N GLY A 253 5.28 -13.80 11.22
CA GLY A 253 4.94 -13.93 12.63
C GLY A 253 5.19 -12.63 13.39
N ILE A 254 4.44 -12.45 14.47
CA ILE A 254 4.59 -11.33 15.41
C ILE A 254 5.06 -11.90 16.73
N CYS A 255 6.25 -11.48 17.17
CA CYS A 255 6.83 -11.89 18.44
C CYS A 255 6.74 -10.75 19.45
N PRO A 256 6.06 -10.93 20.61
CA PRO A 256 6.12 -9.98 21.71
C PRO A 256 7.54 -9.93 22.30
N LEU A 257 8.09 -8.75 22.50
CA LEU A 257 9.42 -8.58 23.12
C LEU A 257 9.49 -9.11 24.54
N SER A 258 8.35 -9.14 25.26
CA SER A 258 8.25 -9.76 26.59
C SER A 258 8.56 -11.26 26.59
N ALA A 259 8.36 -11.95 25.47
CA ALA A 259 8.73 -13.37 25.32
C ALA A 259 10.23 -13.57 25.01
N LEU A 260 10.99 -12.50 24.89
CA LEU A 260 12.44 -12.46 24.60
C LEU A 260 13.23 -11.79 25.71
N SER A 261 12.70 -11.69 26.93
CA SER A 261 13.32 -10.99 28.06
C SER A 261 14.74 -11.48 28.39
N ASP A 262 15.03 -12.74 28.11
CA ASP A 262 16.33 -13.38 28.38
C ASP A 262 17.28 -13.34 27.16
N VAL A 263 16.87 -12.65 26.09
CA VAL A 263 17.65 -12.55 24.85
C VAL A 263 18.28 -11.15 24.75
N GLU A 264 19.55 -11.05 25.04
CA GLU A 264 20.30 -9.80 24.84
C GLU A 264 20.69 -9.66 23.35
N SER A 265 20.19 -8.61 22.68
CA SER A 265 20.54 -8.30 21.31
C SER A 265 20.28 -6.83 20.99
N ASP A 266 21.25 -6.15 20.40
CA ASP A 266 21.12 -4.78 19.88
C ASP A 266 20.20 -4.67 18.66
N LEU A 267 19.80 -5.80 18.07
CA LEU A 267 18.82 -5.89 16.99
C LEU A 267 17.36 -5.81 17.46
N LEU A 268 17.12 -5.93 18.80
CA LEU A 268 15.79 -5.92 19.42
C LEU A 268 15.46 -4.58 20.12
N ASP A 269 16.05 -3.49 19.67
CA ASP A 269 15.97 -2.15 20.28
C ASP A 269 14.72 -1.33 19.85
N SER A 270 13.73 -1.97 19.25
CA SER A 270 12.50 -1.34 18.69
C SER A 270 12.74 -0.24 17.65
N ALA A 271 13.96 -0.10 17.12
CA ALA A 271 14.33 0.90 16.11
C ALA A 271 15.21 0.33 15.00
N THR A 272 15.63 -0.93 15.12
CA THR A 272 16.44 -1.63 14.13
C THR A 272 15.57 -2.53 13.26
N VAL A 273 15.75 -2.41 11.95
CA VAL A 273 15.27 -3.37 10.95
C VAL A 273 16.45 -4.20 10.51
N PHE A 274 16.33 -5.50 10.50
CA PHE A 274 17.38 -6.36 9.99
C PHE A 274 16.86 -7.46 9.08
N GLN A 275 17.70 -7.94 8.22
CA GLN A 275 17.43 -9.12 7.40
C GLN A 275 18.65 -10.02 7.36
N THR A 276 18.39 -11.32 7.21
CA THR A 276 19.40 -12.35 7.02
C THR A 276 19.01 -13.21 5.84
N ALA A 277 19.98 -13.57 5.01
CA ALA A 277 19.74 -14.37 3.83
C ALA A 277 20.90 -15.33 3.55
N ASN A 278 20.65 -16.37 2.74
CA ASN A 278 21.64 -17.33 2.27
C ASN A 278 21.70 -17.45 0.74
N GLY A 279 21.09 -16.49 0.02
CA GLY A 279 20.98 -16.54 -1.43
C GLY A 279 19.76 -17.33 -1.94
N HIS A 280 19.01 -17.97 -1.07
CA HIS A 280 17.82 -18.75 -1.39
C HIS A 280 16.65 -18.44 -0.45
N GLU A 281 16.94 -18.36 0.82
CA GLU A 281 15.98 -18.02 1.88
C GLU A 281 16.31 -16.65 2.47
N ARG A 282 15.29 -15.93 2.86
CA ARG A 282 15.44 -14.60 3.46
C ARG A 282 14.45 -14.41 4.61
N ILE A 283 14.97 -14.04 5.78
CA ILE A 283 14.15 -13.50 6.86
C ILE A 283 14.34 -11.98 6.95
N TYR A 284 13.24 -11.27 7.14
CA TYR A 284 13.20 -9.83 7.35
C TYR A 284 12.50 -9.56 8.68
N VAL A 285 13.14 -8.83 9.57
CA VAL A 285 12.61 -8.50 10.89
C VAL A 285 12.52 -6.98 11.04
N MET A 286 11.38 -6.51 11.53
CA MET A 286 11.16 -5.08 11.75
C MET A 286 10.38 -4.83 13.03
N PRO A 287 10.52 -3.66 13.68
CA PRO A 287 9.61 -3.25 14.74
C PRO A 287 8.16 -3.26 14.23
N PHE A 288 7.27 -3.89 14.99
CA PHE A 288 5.84 -3.96 14.68
C PHE A 288 5.02 -2.96 15.49
N ALA A 289 5.30 -2.94 16.78
CA ALA A 289 4.85 -1.96 17.77
C ALA A 289 6.00 -1.70 18.73
N ALA A 290 5.80 -0.85 19.73
CA ALA A 290 6.83 -0.53 20.72
C ALA A 290 7.31 -1.76 21.51
N ASP A 291 6.45 -2.77 21.65
CA ASP A 291 6.62 -3.99 22.47
C ASP A 291 6.70 -5.28 21.65
N SER A 292 6.81 -5.19 20.33
CA SER A 292 6.79 -6.38 19.47
C SER A 292 7.54 -6.19 18.15
N VAL A 293 8.05 -7.28 17.62
CA VAL A 293 8.69 -7.36 16.31
C VAL A 293 7.89 -8.26 15.37
N MET A 294 7.85 -7.90 14.11
CA MET A 294 7.33 -8.76 13.04
C MET A 294 8.51 -9.33 12.27
N TRP A 295 8.43 -10.62 11.97
CA TRP A 295 9.34 -11.29 11.07
C TRP A 295 8.60 -11.83 9.83
N GLN A 296 9.30 -11.86 8.71
CA GLN A 296 8.84 -12.42 7.46
C GLN A 296 9.94 -13.28 6.87
N LEU A 297 9.73 -14.59 6.87
CA LEU A 297 10.55 -15.55 6.14
C LEU A 297 9.96 -15.75 4.76
N SER A 298 10.79 -15.76 3.73
CA SER A 298 10.38 -16.08 2.37
C SER A 298 11.43 -16.94 1.69
N PHE A 299 10.98 -17.86 0.83
CA PHE A 299 11.84 -18.76 0.08
C PHE A 299 11.11 -19.33 -1.14
N PRO A 300 11.84 -19.74 -2.19
CA PRO A 300 11.26 -20.40 -3.36
C PRO A 300 10.58 -21.72 -2.99
N MET A 301 9.40 -21.94 -3.55
CA MET A 301 8.62 -23.18 -3.36
C MET A 301 7.67 -23.35 -4.55
N ALA A 302 7.38 -24.60 -4.96
CA ALA A 302 6.37 -24.85 -5.97
C ALA A 302 4.97 -24.44 -5.47
N GLU A 303 4.11 -23.95 -6.37
CA GLU A 303 2.80 -23.39 -5.99
C GLU A 303 1.95 -24.38 -5.20
N SER A 304 1.88 -25.64 -5.66
CA SER A 304 1.11 -26.68 -4.99
C SER A 304 1.62 -27.00 -3.57
N GLU A 305 2.94 -26.98 -3.38
CA GLU A 305 3.57 -27.18 -2.06
C GLU A 305 3.30 -25.99 -1.14
N ALA A 306 3.42 -24.77 -1.65
CA ALA A 306 3.14 -23.55 -0.91
C ALA A 306 1.66 -23.46 -0.46
N GLN A 307 0.73 -23.87 -1.34
CA GLN A 307 -0.69 -23.98 -1.01
C GLN A 307 -0.93 -25.06 0.06
N ALA A 308 -0.31 -26.24 -0.10
CA ALA A 308 -0.43 -27.35 0.85
C ALA A 308 0.11 -26.97 2.24
N LEU A 309 1.28 -26.33 2.31
CA LEU A 309 1.87 -25.88 3.57
C LEU A 309 0.99 -24.80 4.24
N SER A 310 0.52 -23.83 3.47
CA SER A 310 -0.39 -22.78 3.97
C SER A 310 -1.70 -23.37 4.53
N ALA A 311 -2.23 -24.41 3.89
CA ALA A 311 -3.46 -25.09 4.33
C ALA A 311 -3.29 -25.89 5.64
N GLN A 312 -2.07 -26.30 5.99
CA GLN A 312 -1.77 -26.98 7.25
C GLN A 312 -1.86 -26.04 8.47
N GLY A 313 -1.88 -24.73 8.24
CA GLY A 313 -2.12 -23.72 9.27
C GLY A 313 -0.87 -23.28 10.04
N ALA A 314 -1.10 -22.44 11.04
CA ALA A 314 -0.09 -21.66 11.74
C ALA A 314 1.02 -22.49 12.41
N GLN A 315 0.68 -23.64 12.98
CA GLN A 315 1.65 -24.50 13.68
C GLN A 315 2.65 -25.11 12.67
N ALA A 316 2.17 -25.58 11.51
CA ALA A 316 3.03 -26.15 10.49
C ALA A 316 3.93 -25.07 9.86
N LEU A 317 3.37 -23.90 9.57
CA LEU A 317 4.13 -22.74 9.09
C LEU A 317 5.23 -22.33 10.06
N LYS A 318 4.94 -22.28 11.38
CA LYS A 318 5.94 -21.99 12.41
C LYS A 318 7.04 -23.06 12.44
N ALA A 319 6.67 -24.34 12.40
CA ALA A 319 7.63 -25.44 12.40
C ALA A 319 8.58 -25.36 11.20
N GLU A 320 8.05 -25.13 10.01
CA GLU A 320 8.82 -24.95 8.79
C GLU A 320 9.79 -23.76 8.90
N ALA A 321 9.30 -22.62 9.41
CA ALA A 321 10.14 -21.44 9.61
C ALA A 321 11.28 -21.72 10.61
N CYS A 322 11.00 -22.34 11.75
CA CYS A 322 12.01 -22.69 12.74
C CYS A 322 13.05 -23.68 12.19
N GLN A 323 12.64 -24.64 11.37
CA GLN A 323 13.54 -25.63 10.77
C GLN A 323 14.53 -24.98 9.82
N ARG A 324 14.08 -24.03 9.00
CA ARG A 324 14.89 -23.37 7.95
C ARG A 324 15.86 -22.33 8.50
N THR A 325 15.55 -21.70 9.62
CA THR A 325 16.27 -20.51 10.10
C THR A 325 17.04 -20.76 11.40
N GLN A 326 17.71 -21.89 11.50
CA GLN A 326 18.69 -22.16 12.58
C GLN A 326 19.99 -21.36 12.37
N TRP A 327 19.84 -20.06 12.18
CA TRP A 327 20.92 -19.13 11.87
C TRP A 327 21.44 -18.42 13.12
N HIS A 328 22.06 -17.27 12.98
CA HIS A 328 22.56 -16.47 14.10
C HIS A 328 21.47 -15.94 15.04
N ALA A 329 21.83 -15.70 16.29
CA ALA A 329 20.94 -14.99 17.24
C ALA A 329 20.63 -13.56 16.75
N PRO A 330 19.43 -13.02 17.00
CA PRO A 330 18.34 -13.61 17.81
C PRO A 330 17.26 -14.34 16.98
N ILE A 331 17.54 -14.76 15.73
CA ILE A 331 16.53 -15.30 14.82
C ILE A 331 15.86 -16.57 15.38
N PRO A 332 16.58 -17.64 15.78
CA PRO A 332 15.93 -18.84 16.33
C PRO A 332 15.08 -18.54 17.57
N GLN A 333 15.54 -17.61 18.42
CA GLN A 333 14.83 -17.22 19.63
C GLN A 333 13.52 -16.50 19.31
N ILE A 334 13.54 -15.56 18.35
CA ILE A 334 12.34 -14.84 17.89
C ILE A 334 11.29 -15.84 17.38
N LEU A 335 11.68 -16.76 16.49
CA LEU A 335 10.75 -17.70 15.90
C LEU A 335 10.20 -18.68 16.95
N ALA A 336 11.06 -19.21 17.82
CA ALA A 336 10.65 -20.10 18.88
C ALA A 336 9.68 -19.44 19.86
N ALA A 337 9.93 -18.19 20.25
CA ALA A 337 9.10 -17.42 21.17
C ALA A 337 7.79 -16.91 20.54
N THR A 338 7.69 -16.86 19.22
CA THR A 338 6.47 -16.38 18.54
C THR A 338 5.29 -17.31 18.80
N PRO A 339 4.15 -16.82 19.35
CA PRO A 339 2.94 -17.63 19.49
C PRO A 339 2.42 -18.11 18.14
N ALA A 340 2.07 -19.40 18.02
CA ALA A 340 1.59 -19.96 16.76
C ALA A 340 0.33 -19.21 16.23
N ALA A 341 -0.55 -18.76 17.12
CA ALA A 341 -1.74 -17.99 16.73
C ALA A 341 -1.40 -16.65 16.04
N LEU A 342 -0.17 -16.16 16.17
CA LEU A 342 0.33 -14.96 15.54
C LEU A 342 1.20 -15.26 14.30
N VAL A 343 1.18 -16.49 13.81
CA VAL A 343 1.87 -16.91 12.57
C VAL A 343 0.86 -17.11 11.46
N SER A 344 1.19 -16.63 10.28
CA SER A 344 0.44 -16.86 9.05
C SER A 344 1.41 -17.05 7.88
N GLY A 345 0.94 -17.64 6.78
CA GLY A 345 1.77 -17.79 5.59
C GLY A 345 0.90 -18.05 4.36
N TYR A 346 1.40 -17.64 3.23
CA TYR A 346 0.67 -17.73 1.97
C TYR A 346 1.62 -17.79 0.77
N PRO A 347 1.21 -18.50 -0.30
CA PRO A 347 1.87 -18.39 -1.60
C PRO A 347 1.79 -16.93 -2.09
N VAL A 348 2.89 -16.41 -2.60
CA VAL A 348 2.97 -15.02 -3.04
C VAL A 348 2.45 -14.88 -4.47
N TYR A 349 1.46 -14.03 -4.63
CA TYR A 349 0.87 -13.72 -5.93
C TYR A 349 0.91 -12.22 -6.22
N ASP A 350 0.93 -11.91 -7.51
CA ASP A 350 0.55 -10.60 -8.04
C ASP A 350 -0.40 -10.78 -9.25
N ARG A 351 -0.56 -9.75 -10.07
CA ARG A 351 -1.30 -9.79 -11.33
C ARG A 351 -0.54 -9.03 -12.41
N ALA A 352 -0.82 -9.37 -13.66
CA ALA A 352 -0.40 -8.56 -14.78
C ALA A 352 -0.89 -7.12 -14.63
N LEU A 353 -0.08 -6.18 -15.11
CA LEU A 353 -0.43 -4.76 -15.11
C LEU A 353 -1.73 -4.54 -15.90
N LEU A 354 -2.62 -3.72 -15.34
CA LEU A 354 -3.76 -3.23 -16.09
C LEU A 354 -3.32 -2.23 -17.15
N SER A 355 -3.99 -2.25 -18.29
CA SER A 355 -3.87 -1.19 -19.31
C SER A 355 -5.05 -0.20 -19.20
N ALA A 356 -4.85 1.01 -19.71
CA ALA A 356 -5.93 1.99 -19.81
C ALA A 356 -7.08 1.47 -20.67
N ASP A 357 -6.78 0.75 -21.75
CA ASP A 357 -7.79 0.17 -22.66
C ASP A 357 -8.68 -0.85 -21.93
N ALA A 358 -8.14 -1.62 -20.99
CA ALA A 358 -8.94 -2.57 -20.21
C ALA A 358 -9.98 -1.88 -19.31
N LEU A 359 -9.75 -0.62 -18.95
CA LEU A 359 -10.66 0.17 -18.11
C LEU A 359 -11.57 1.11 -18.94
N ALA A 360 -11.33 1.29 -20.24
CA ALA A 360 -12.00 2.30 -21.05
C ALA A 360 -13.54 2.11 -21.11
N ASP A 361 -13.99 0.87 -21.20
CA ASP A 361 -15.39 0.53 -21.47
C ASP A 361 -16.17 -0.01 -20.25
N ILE A 362 -15.63 0.14 -19.02
CA ILE A 362 -16.26 -0.41 -17.80
C ILE A 362 -17.26 0.54 -17.12
N GLY A 363 -17.74 1.57 -17.84
CA GLY A 363 -18.71 2.53 -17.31
C GLY A 363 -18.16 3.39 -16.16
N PRO A 364 -19.02 3.87 -15.25
CA PRO A 364 -18.61 4.69 -14.09
C PRO A 364 -18.10 3.80 -12.94
N VAL A 365 -17.17 2.91 -13.26
CA VAL A 365 -16.52 1.99 -12.32
C VAL A 365 -15.02 2.19 -12.43
N THR A 366 -14.29 2.14 -11.30
CA THR A 366 -12.82 2.12 -11.26
C THR A 366 -12.30 1.26 -10.12
N LEU A 367 -10.99 1.05 -10.08
CA LEU A 367 -10.30 0.22 -9.10
C LEU A 367 -9.20 1.01 -8.41
N LEU A 368 -8.85 0.64 -7.17
CA LEU A 368 -7.68 1.17 -6.48
C LEU A 368 -6.99 0.13 -5.60
N GLY A 369 -5.74 0.39 -5.23
CA GLY A 369 -4.95 -0.51 -4.39
C GLY A 369 -4.81 -1.90 -5.01
N ASP A 370 -4.84 -2.95 -4.18
CA ASP A 370 -4.63 -4.32 -4.63
C ASP A 370 -5.77 -4.85 -5.56
N ALA A 371 -6.88 -4.15 -5.70
CA ALA A 371 -7.88 -4.46 -6.72
C ALA A 371 -7.39 -4.05 -8.12
N ALA A 372 -6.65 -2.97 -8.21
CA ALA A 372 -6.07 -2.48 -9.47
C ALA A 372 -4.68 -3.08 -9.74
N HIS A 373 -3.78 -3.01 -8.76
CA HIS A 373 -2.34 -3.27 -8.91
C HIS A 373 -1.75 -4.07 -7.75
N PRO A 374 -2.21 -5.30 -7.49
CA PRO A 374 -1.65 -6.14 -6.44
C PRO A 374 -0.18 -6.44 -6.74
N MET A 375 0.62 -6.46 -5.68
CA MET A 375 2.06 -6.65 -5.77
C MET A 375 2.61 -7.47 -4.61
N SER A 376 3.81 -8.02 -4.77
CA SER A 376 4.49 -8.77 -3.71
C SER A 376 4.75 -7.89 -2.48
N PRO A 377 4.85 -8.47 -1.26
CA PRO A 377 5.08 -7.72 -0.04
C PRO A 377 6.51 -7.18 0.10
N PHE A 378 7.45 -7.61 -0.71
CA PHE A 378 8.90 -7.45 -0.50
C PHE A 378 9.42 -6.01 -0.55
N LYS A 379 8.70 -5.11 -1.20
CA LYS A 379 9.04 -3.66 -1.24
C LYS A 379 8.17 -2.81 -0.32
N GLY A 380 7.15 -3.39 0.33
CA GLY A 380 6.23 -2.67 1.22
C GLY A 380 5.48 -1.53 0.53
N GLN A 381 5.15 -1.66 -0.77
CA GLN A 381 4.57 -0.58 -1.56
C GLN A 381 3.04 -0.62 -1.66
N GLY A 382 2.40 -1.78 -1.50
CA GLY A 382 0.96 -1.94 -1.74
C GLY A 382 0.09 -0.92 -1.00
N ALA A 383 0.21 -0.86 0.33
CA ALA A 383 -0.55 0.11 1.13
C ALA A 383 -0.17 1.58 0.82
N ASN A 384 1.11 1.84 0.50
CA ASN A 384 1.55 3.19 0.09
C ASN A 384 0.83 3.63 -1.20
N GLN A 385 0.71 2.73 -2.18
CA GLN A 385 0.01 3.04 -3.43
C GLN A 385 -1.49 3.22 -3.19
N ALA A 386 -2.13 2.35 -2.41
CA ALA A 386 -3.56 2.46 -2.08
C ALA A 386 -3.93 3.78 -1.39
N LEU A 387 -3.09 4.29 -0.48
CA LEU A 387 -3.28 5.60 0.17
C LEU A 387 -3.15 6.75 -0.83
N LEU A 388 -2.19 6.64 -1.77
CA LEU A 388 -2.01 7.65 -2.82
C LEU A 388 -3.18 7.64 -3.82
N ASP A 389 -3.67 6.46 -4.21
CA ASP A 389 -4.84 6.31 -5.08
C ASP A 389 -6.07 6.98 -4.47
N ALA A 390 -6.37 6.65 -3.20
CA ALA A 390 -7.52 7.20 -2.48
C ALA A 390 -7.50 8.73 -2.47
N LEU A 391 -6.35 9.31 -2.15
CA LEU A 391 -6.19 10.76 -2.10
C LEU A 391 -6.23 11.40 -3.49
N SER A 392 -5.63 10.75 -4.50
CA SER A 392 -5.63 11.21 -5.89
C SER A 392 -7.03 11.21 -6.46
N LEU A 393 -7.78 10.11 -6.33
CA LEU A 393 -9.13 9.99 -6.83
C LEU A 393 -10.06 11.07 -6.24
N ALA A 394 -10.06 11.23 -4.91
CA ALA A 394 -10.88 12.25 -4.26
C ALA A 394 -10.55 13.68 -4.72
N ARG A 395 -9.27 13.99 -4.97
CA ARG A 395 -8.84 15.29 -5.51
C ARG A 395 -9.29 15.49 -6.95
N ILE A 396 -9.23 14.45 -7.76
CA ILE A 396 -9.66 14.50 -9.16
C ILE A 396 -11.18 14.64 -9.25
N ILE A 397 -11.95 13.93 -8.41
CA ILE A 397 -13.41 14.11 -8.31
C ILE A 397 -13.75 15.59 -8.03
N VAL A 398 -13.13 16.19 -7.00
CA VAL A 398 -13.38 17.62 -6.67
C VAL A 398 -13.05 18.54 -7.84
N ARG A 399 -11.96 18.30 -8.54
CA ARG A 399 -11.55 19.14 -9.67
C ARG A 399 -12.41 18.92 -10.88
N GLY A 400 -12.62 17.66 -11.30
CA GLY A 400 -13.34 17.28 -12.51
C GLY A 400 -14.82 17.64 -12.43
N CYS A 401 -15.48 17.40 -11.29
CA CYS A 401 -16.90 17.69 -11.11
C CYS A 401 -17.22 19.18 -11.02
N ARG A 402 -16.25 20.07 -10.79
CA ARG A 402 -16.42 21.52 -10.80
C ARG A 402 -16.29 22.14 -12.19
N LEU A 403 -15.87 21.39 -13.18
CA LEU A 403 -15.71 21.88 -14.56
C LEU A 403 -17.07 21.97 -15.27
N LYS A 404 -17.15 22.85 -16.28
CA LYS A 404 -18.31 22.96 -17.19
C LYS A 404 -17.89 22.50 -18.60
N PRO A 405 -18.70 21.77 -19.33
CA PRO A 405 -19.97 21.14 -18.94
C PRO A 405 -19.82 20.18 -17.74
N SER A 406 -20.91 19.90 -17.05
CA SER A 406 -20.88 19.07 -15.83
C SER A 406 -20.56 17.60 -16.14
N TRP A 407 -20.17 16.83 -15.10
CA TRP A 407 -19.98 15.39 -15.22
C TRP A 407 -21.30 14.64 -15.54
N ARG A 408 -22.45 15.23 -15.20
CA ARG A 408 -23.76 14.68 -15.57
C ARG A 408 -24.05 14.79 -17.07
N GLU A 409 -23.39 15.74 -17.75
CA GLU A 409 -23.52 15.94 -19.20
C GLU A 409 -22.51 15.13 -20.00
N LEU A 410 -21.26 15.01 -19.53
CA LEU A 410 -20.15 14.37 -20.24
C LEU A 410 -19.78 12.98 -19.72
N GLY A 411 -20.29 12.62 -18.54
CA GLY A 411 -19.95 11.37 -17.88
C GLY A 411 -18.73 11.47 -16.94
N LEU A 412 -18.70 10.54 -15.98
CA LEU A 412 -17.60 10.47 -14.99
C LEU A 412 -16.29 9.97 -15.58
N ARG A 413 -16.34 9.16 -16.63
CA ARG A 413 -15.11 8.68 -17.27
C ARG A 413 -14.29 9.84 -17.80
N GLU A 414 -14.85 10.67 -18.67
CA GLU A 414 -14.18 11.82 -19.28
C GLU A 414 -13.74 12.85 -18.23
N ARG A 415 -14.58 13.07 -17.19
CA ARG A 415 -14.33 14.13 -16.21
C ARG A 415 -13.39 13.75 -15.08
N VAL A 416 -13.31 12.46 -14.75
CA VAL A 416 -12.64 11.98 -13.53
C VAL A 416 -11.77 10.76 -13.78
N LEU A 417 -12.34 9.69 -14.38
CA LEU A 417 -11.73 8.38 -14.29
C LEU A 417 -10.52 8.23 -15.22
N GLU A 418 -10.59 8.72 -16.44
CA GLU A 418 -9.45 8.66 -17.40
C GLU A 418 -8.18 9.30 -16.82
N GLU A 419 -8.30 10.46 -16.19
CA GLU A 419 -7.16 11.14 -15.58
C GLU A 419 -6.63 10.36 -14.36
N PHE A 420 -7.55 9.86 -13.52
CA PHE A 420 -7.17 9.09 -12.34
C PHE A 420 -6.48 7.79 -12.71
N GLU A 421 -7.08 7.03 -13.62
CA GLU A 421 -6.58 5.72 -14.05
C GLU A 421 -5.22 5.84 -14.75
N ALA A 422 -5.04 6.83 -15.62
CA ALA A 422 -3.76 7.09 -16.28
C ALA A 422 -2.64 7.38 -15.26
N GLU A 423 -2.89 8.26 -14.27
CA GLU A 423 -1.92 8.58 -13.20
C GLU A 423 -1.64 7.37 -12.32
N MET A 424 -2.68 6.65 -11.89
CA MET A 424 -2.57 5.48 -11.02
C MET A 424 -1.77 4.37 -11.72
N LEU A 425 -2.10 4.04 -12.98
CA LEU A 425 -1.45 2.97 -13.74
C LEU A 425 0.03 3.30 -13.99
N GLU A 426 0.35 4.52 -14.43
CA GLU A 426 1.74 4.95 -14.64
C GLU A 426 2.57 4.84 -13.36
N ARG A 427 2.04 5.33 -12.25
CA ARG A 427 2.73 5.32 -10.95
C ARG A 427 2.89 3.92 -10.38
N SER A 428 1.83 3.09 -10.44
CA SER A 428 1.82 1.76 -9.84
C SER A 428 2.58 0.73 -10.66
N ALA A 429 2.62 0.85 -12.00
CA ALA A 429 3.32 -0.09 -12.88
C ALA A 429 4.79 -0.30 -12.47
N ILE A 430 5.49 0.80 -12.20
CA ILE A 430 6.89 0.76 -11.74
C ILE A 430 7.00 0.00 -10.40
N LYS A 431 5.99 0.14 -9.52
CA LYS A 431 6.01 -0.50 -8.19
C LYS A 431 5.66 -1.97 -8.24
N VAL A 432 4.73 -2.35 -9.11
CA VAL A 432 4.41 -3.75 -9.36
C VAL A 432 5.63 -4.48 -9.92
N GLN A 433 6.28 -3.91 -10.95
CA GLN A 433 7.48 -4.50 -11.54
C GLN A 433 8.64 -4.58 -10.53
N ASP A 434 8.97 -3.46 -9.85
CA ASP A 434 10.02 -3.43 -8.81
C ASP A 434 9.75 -4.48 -7.70
N SER A 435 8.47 -4.77 -7.40
CA SER A 435 8.09 -5.74 -6.36
C SER A 435 8.16 -7.18 -6.87
N ALA A 436 7.85 -7.42 -8.15
CA ALA A 436 8.02 -8.72 -8.79
C ALA A 436 9.51 -9.06 -8.91
N ASP A 437 10.34 -8.13 -9.41
CA ASP A 437 11.80 -8.31 -9.48
C ASP A 437 12.41 -8.58 -8.11
N ALA A 438 11.84 -7.98 -7.05
CA ALA A 438 12.28 -8.24 -5.68
C ALA A 438 11.99 -9.66 -5.21
N ALA A 439 10.92 -10.30 -5.68
CA ALA A 439 10.66 -11.70 -5.38
C ALA A 439 11.80 -12.62 -5.91
N GLU A 440 12.39 -12.26 -7.04
CA GLU A 440 13.48 -12.99 -7.64
C GLU A 440 14.83 -12.69 -6.95
N PHE A 441 15.26 -11.42 -6.93
CA PHE A 441 16.61 -11.11 -6.46
C PHE A 441 16.80 -11.32 -4.95
N LEU A 442 15.76 -11.19 -4.12
CA LEU A 442 15.87 -11.44 -2.68
C LEU A 442 16.06 -12.92 -2.34
N HIS A 443 15.79 -13.81 -3.28
CA HIS A 443 16.04 -15.25 -3.17
C HIS A 443 17.21 -15.72 -4.07
N SER A 444 18.16 -14.84 -4.33
CA SER A 444 19.37 -15.11 -5.09
C SER A 444 20.63 -14.60 -4.35
N GLU A 445 21.82 -15.02 -4.80
CA GLU A 445 23.10 -14.58 -4.25
C GLU A 445 23.30 -13.06 -4.26
N VAL A 446 22.55 -12.35 -5.09
CA VAL A 446 22.61 -10.89 -5.18
C VAL A 446 22.25 -10.19 -3.86
N VAL A 447 21.40 -10.81 -3.03
CA VAL A 447 21.03 -10.25 -1.72
C VAL A 447 22.22 -10.14 -0.76
N LEU A 448 23.27 -10.94 -0.98
CA LEU A 448 24.49 -11.01 -0.16
C LEU A 448 25.59 -10.03 -0.60
N HIS A 449 25.40 -9.25 -1.68
CA HIS A 449 26.39 -8.28 -2.09
C HIS A 449 26.64 -7.25 -0.98
N GLU A 450 27.91 -7.03 -0.68
CA GLU A 450 28.33 -6.01 0.30
C GLU A 450 27.95 -4.62 -0.18
N SER A 451 27.09 -3.95 0.56
CA SER A 451 26.66 -2.59 0.27
C SER A 451 25.90 -1.96 1.44
N ASP A 452 26.22 -0.71 1.70
CA ASP A 452 25.57 0.13 2.71
C ASP A 452 24.31 0.85 2.17
N GLU A 453 23.75 0.37 1.06
CA GLU A 453 22.52 0.89 0.47
C GLU A 453 21.36 -0.12 0.62
N PRO A 454 20.11 0.38 0.60
CA PRO A 454 18.92 -0.50 0.53
C PRO A 454 19.03 -1.48 -0.63
N ARG A 455 18.81 -2.75 -0.39
CA ARG A 455 19.02 -3.83 -1.40
C ARG A 455 18.35 -3.57 -2.75
N GLY A 456 17.20 -2.92 -2.78
CA GLY A 456 16.55 -2.53 -4.02
C GLY A 456 17.23 -1.41 -4.82
N ARG A 457 18.33 -0.82 -4.32
CA ARG A 457 19.13 0.19 -5.05
C ARG A 457 20.47 -0.36 -5.53
N CYS A 458 20.99 -1.40 -4.89
CA CYS A 458 22.27 -2.01 -5.24
C CYS A 458 22.29 -2.67 -6.62
N LEU A 459 21.13 -2.82 -7.24
CA LEU A 459 20.90 -3.59 -8.47
C LEU A 459 20.58 -2.72 -9.69
N LYS A 460 20.75 -1.40 -9.59
CA LYS A 460 20.51 -0.46 -10.71
C LYS A 460 21.80 0.11 -11.25
#